data_3042bc141f32fd412c4dd5aeafa2ba4d
#
_entry.id   3042bc141f32fd412c4dd5aeafa2ba4d
#
_cell.length_a   1.000
_cell.length_b   1.000
_cell.length_c   1.000
_cell.angle_alpha   90.00
_cell.angle_beta   90.00
_cell.angle_gamma   90.00
#
_symmetry.space_group_name_H-M   'P 1'
#
loop_
_entity.id
_entity.type
_entity.pdbx_description
1 polymer ?
#
loop_
_entity_poly.entity_id
_entity_poly.type
_entity_poly.pdbx_seq_one_letter_code
_entity_poly.pdbx_strand_id
1 'polypeptide(L)'
;MLIDGVRVYGESGQPVLLLAGGAEACDGYFPGLPEGLAADPGCRVIVHDRPGTGTSSTPGSLAGAASHLNALITELGMGPVVAVGQSLGGAVALLLARDHPENVAGIVLLDPTPINDPRMCARLERAMRVIGPLAKIRPVRKLLTTLTRVTVKRSMRDLRLRPDCAAALDRTLGLDFSLLDRAVRGLSGLSADFHEADLPRLPAVLVTADRGADHPIRQAHARLATALGVSLVSWPKATHSVQVDHPDETLATVRDLIARIRSAA
;
A
#
# COMPACT_ATOMS: atom_id res chain seq x y z
N MET A 1 -21.87 -10.75 10.42
CA MET A 1 -22.46 -9.63 9.66
C MET A 1 -21.50 -9.33 8.51
N LEU A 2 -21.94 -9.38 7.26
CA LEU A 2 -21.06 -9.03 6.12
C LEU A 2 -21.10 -7.50 6.01
N ILE A 3 -19.98 -6.85 6.29
CA ILE A 3 -19.84 -5.41 6.01
C ILE A 3 -19.67 -5.26 4.50
N ASP A 4 -20.45 -4.38 3.89
CA ASP A 4 -20.41 -4.16 2.44
C ASP A 4 -19.01 -3.73 1.98
N GLY A 5 -18.51 -4.37 0.92
CA GLY A 5 -17.17 -4.10 0.38
C GLY A 5 -16.00 -4.68 1.18
N VAL A 6 -16.25 -5.55 2.18
CA VAL A 6 -15.21 -6.25 2.93
C VAL A 6 -15.19 -7.73 2.57
N ARG A 7 -14.02 -8.24 2.22
CA ARG A 7 -13.77 -9.67 2.07
C ARG A 7 -12.75 -10.13 3.10
N VAL A 8 -13.00 -11.25 3.76
CA VAL A 8 -12.08 -11.85 4.72
C VAL A 8 -11.69 -13.24 4.21
N TYR A 9 -10.38 -13.52 4.17
CA TYR A 9 -9.81 -14.83 3.90
C TYR A 9 -9.34 -15.45 5.22
N GLY A 10 -9.56 -16.75 5.39
CA GLY A 10 -9.21 -17.47 6.61
C GLY A 10 -10.21 -17.23 7.75
N GLU A 11 -10.21 -18.17 8.72
CA GLU A 11 -11.21 -18.20 9.80
C GLU A 11 -10.64 -17.79 11.16
N SER A 12 -9.34 -17.87 11.35
CA SER A 12 -8.68 -17.66 12.65
C SER A 12 -7.29 -17.04 12.50
N GLY A 13 -6.59 -16.87 13.62
CA GLY A 13 -5.20 -16.40 13.65
C GLY A 13 -5.05 -14.87 13.59
N GLN A 14 -3.82 -14.43 13.34
CA GLN A 14 -3.46 -13.02 13.31
C GLN A 14 -4.25 -12.28 12.21
N PRO A 15 -4.98 -11.21 12.57
CA PRO A 15 -5.60 -10.37 11.56
C PRO A 15 -4.57 -9.59 10.76
N VAL A 16 -4.75 -9.57 9.42
CA VAL A 16 -3.91 -8.84 8.47
C VAL A 16 -4.80 -7.94 7.64
N LEU A 17 -4.48 -6.66 7.55
CA LEU A 17 -5.20 -5.68 6.73
C LEU A 17 -4.37 -5.33 5.51
N LEU A 18 -4.90 -5.56 4.31
CA LEU A 18 -4.24 -5.21 3.05
C LEU A 18 -4.69 -3.84 2.56
N LEU A 19 -3.73 -3.00 2.19
CA LEU A 19 -3.95 -1.62 1.77
C LEU A 19 -3.33 -1.39 0.38
N ALA A 20 -4.18 -1.37 -0.64
CA ALA A 20 -3.77 -1.14 -2.02
C ALA A 20 -3.19 0.26 -2.24
N GLY A 21 -2.30 0.38 -3.21
CA GLY A 21 -1.70 1.64 -3.64
C GLY A 21 -2.66 2.50 -4.46
N GLY A 22 -2.35 3.78 -4.57
CA GLY A 22 -3.13 4.72 -5.38
C GLY A 22 -4.61 4.70 -5.03
N ALA A 23 -5.42 4.56 -6.06
CA ALA A 23 -6.87 4.44 -5.98
C ALA A 23 -7.36 3.05 -6.42
N GLU A 24 -6.48 2.06 -6.48
CA GLU A 24 -6.77 0.71 -6.97
C GLU A 24 -7.71 -0.05 -6.03
N ALA A 25 -8.45 -1.00 -6.62
CA ALA A 25 -9.20 -1.97 -5.84
C ALA A 25 -8.22 -2.94 -5.14
N CYS A 26 -8.49 -3.26 -3.89
CA CYS A 26 -7.64 -4.13 -3.09
C CYS A 26 -7.75 -5.60 -3.54
N ASP A 27 -8.94 -6.01 -4.03
CA ASP A 27 -9.16 -7.36 -4.52
C ASP A 27 -8.27 -7.68 -5.74
N GLY A 28 -7.44 -8.71 -5.59
CA GLY A 28 -6.46 -9.12 -6.58
C GLY A 28 -5.26 -8.16 -6.77
N TYR A 29 -5.10 -7.17 -5.90
CA TYR A 29 -3.94 -6.25 -5.92
C TYR A 29 -2.65 -6.90 -5.42
N PHE A 30 -2.78 -7.83 -4.49
CA PHE A 30 -1.69 -8.59 -3.88
C PHE A 30 -1.77 -10.06 -4.32
N PRO A 31 -1.16 -10.44 -5.46
CA PRO A 31 -1.33 -11.79 -6.04
C PRO A 31 -0.90 -12.90 -5.07
N GLY A 32 -1.83 -13.81 -4.74
CA GLY A 32 -1.61 -14.98 -3.88
C GLY A 32 -1.33 -14.66 -2.41
N LEU A 33 -1.26 -13.38 -2.01
CA LEU A 33 -0.95 -13.01 -0.63
C LEU A 33 -2.10 -13.33 0.34
N PRO A 34 -3.38 -12.98 0.05
CA PRO A 34 -4.49 -13.32 0.94
C PRO A 34 -4.61 -14.83 1.17
N GLU A 35 -4.60 -15.61 0.10
CA GLU A 35 -4.71 -17.07 0.13
C GLU A 35 -3.50 -17.70 0.84
N GLY A 36 -2.29 -17.23 0.52
CA GLY A 36 -1.06 -17.71 1.13
C GLY A 36 -1.01 -17.50 2.63
N LEU A 37 -1.44 -16.33 3.13
CA LEU A 37 -1.49 -16.04 4.57
C LEU A 37 -2.63 -16.77 5.27
N ALA A 38 -3.76 -16.98 4.62
CA ALA A 38 -4.87 -17.75 5.17
C ALA A 38 -4.52 -19.23 5.30
N ALA A 39 -3.77 -19.80 4.34
CA ALA A 39 -3.32 -21.19 4.37
C ALA A 39 -2.22 -21.43 5.41
N ASP A 40 -1.20 -20.56 5.45
CA ASP A 40 -0.06 -20.65 6.35
C ASP A 40 0.46 -19.21 6.63
N PRO A 41 0.52 -18.76 7.89
CA PRO A 41 0.36 -19.46 9.18
C PRO A 41 -1.09 -19.48 9.72
N GLY A 42 -2.10 -19.41 8.87
CA GLY A 42 -3.51 -19.37 9.26
C GLY A 42 -3.92 -18.00 9.79
N CYS A 43 -3.93 -16.97 8.90
CA CYS A 43 -4.33 -15.60 9.22
C CYS A 43 -5.76 -15.32 8.78
N ARG A 44 -6.39 -14.31 9.41
CA ARG A 44 -7.60 -13.67 8.88
C ARG A 44 -7.18 -12.44 8.08
N VAL A 45 -7.32 -12.48 6.76
CA VAL A 45 -6.85 -11.41 5.88
C VAL A 45 -8.01 -10.55 5.42
N ILE A 46 -8.01 -9.29 5.80
CA ILE A 46 -9.03 -8.29 5.47
C ILE A 46 -8.62 -7.62 4.16
N VAL A 47 -9.46 -7.75 3.15
CA VAL A 47 -9.37 -7.07 1.86
C VAL A 47 -10.54 -6.08 1.78
N HIS A 48 -10.23 -4.80 1.68
CA HIS A 48 -11.23 -3.73 1.69
C HIS A 48 -10.77 -2.53 0.86
N ASP A 49 -11.69 -1.99 0.07
CA ASP A 49 -11.49 -0.75 -0.65
C ASP A 49 -11.83 0.43 0.26
N ARG A 50 -10.84 1.26 0.54
CA ARG A 50 -11.04 2.48 1.34
C ARG A 50 -12.07 3.38 0.67
N PRO A 51 -12.89 4.15 1.42
CA PRO A 51 -13.78 5.14 0.85
C PRO A 51 -13.08 6.04 -0.17
N GLY A 52 -13.67 6.19 -1.35
CA GLY A 52 -13.09 6.95 -2.46
C GLY A 52 -12.01 6.25 -3.28
N THR A 53 -11.79 4.94 -3.07
CA THR A 53 -10.85 4.13 -3.86
C THR A 53 -11.51 2.84 -4.36
N GLY A 54 -10.86 2.18 -5.32
CA GLY A 54 -11.29 0.89 -5.84
C GLY A 54 -12.73 0.89 -6.33
N THR A 55 -13.50 -0.06 -5.84
CA THR A 55 -14.92 -0.25 -6.15
C THR A 55 -15.85 0.39 -5.10
N SER A 56 -15.29 1.04 -4.07
CA SER A 56 -16.08 1.66 -3.02
C SER A 56 -16.98 2.77 -3.57
N SER A 57 -18.28 2.67 -3.32
CA SER A 57 -19.27 3.71 -3.62
C SER A 57 -19.30 4.82 -2.55
N THR A 58 -18.70 4.57 -1.40
CA THR A 58 -18.65 5.52 -0.29
C THR A 58 -17.63 6.63 -0.58
N PRO A 59 -18.04 7.91 -0.53
CA PRO A 59 -17.08 9.01 -0.63
C PRO A 59 -16.08 8.99 0.53
N GLY A 60 -14.83 9.31 0.23
CA GLY A 60 -13.80 9.38 1.25
C GLY A 60 -12.63 10.27 0.87
N SER A 61 -11.78 10.53 1.85
CA SER A 61 -10.56 11.32 1.69
C SER A 61 -9.37 10.58 2.27
N LEU A 62 -8.17 10.94 1.82
CA LEU A 62 -6.94 10.40 2.39
C LEU A 62 -6.81 10.73 3.89
N ALA A 63 -7.23 11.94 4.29
CA ALA A 63 -7.20 12.36 5.69
C ALA A 63 -8.11 11.53 6.60
N GLY A 64 -9.25 11.06 6.10
CA GLY A 64 -10.17 10.21 6.86
C GLY A 64 -9.84 8.71 6.81
N ALA A 65 -8.80 8.31 6.06
CA ALA A 65 -8.53 6.89 5.82
C ALA A 65 -8.16 6.12 7.10
N ALA A 66 -7.29 6.67 7.94
CA ALA A 66 -6.88 6.02 9.19
C ALA A 66 -8.07 5.81 10.14
N SER A 67 -8.87 6.84 10.39
CA SER A 67 -10.06 6.75 11.25
C SER A 67 -11.10 5.77 10.71
N HIS A 68 -11.33 5.75 9.38
CA HIS A 68 -12.22 4.78 8.74
C HIS A 68 -11.75 3.34 8.96
N LEU A 69 -10.45 3.07 8.75
CA LEU A 69 -9.88 1.74 8.94
C LEU A 69 -9.91 1.31 10.40
N ASN A 70 -9.66 2.24 11.33
CA ASN A 70 -9.78 1.98 12.76
C ASN A 70 -11.22 1.57 13.15
N ALA A 71 -12.21 2.29 12.64
CA ALA A 71 -13.63 1.95 12.85
C ALA A 71 -13.96 0.57 12.25
N LEU A 72 -13.48 0.26 11.04
CA LEU A 72 -13.65 -1.03 10.39
C LEU A 72 -13.05 -2.18 11.21
N ILE A 73 -11.81 -2.04 11.67
CA ILE A 73 -11.12 -3.04 12.51
C ILE A 73 -11.92 -3.31 13.79
N THR A 74 -12.40 -2.24 14.42
CA THR A 74 -13.20 -2.31 15.66
C THR A 74 -14.53 -3.01 15.40
N GLU A 75 -15.25 -2.64 14.34
CA GLU A 75 -16.54 -3.24 13.96
C GLU A 75 -16.42 -4.72 13.63
N LEU A 76 -15.32 -5.13 12.98
CA LEU A 76 -15.03 -6.53 12.67
C LEU A 76 -14.59 -7.33 13.91
N GLY A 77 -14.21 -6.68 15.01
CA GLY A 77 -13.59 -7.33 16.17
C GLY A 77 -12.25 -8.01 15.79
N MET A 78 -11.48 -7.40 14.88
CA MET A 78 -10.27 -7.99 14.29
C MET A 78 -9.00 -7.17 14.60
N GLY A 79 -8.90 -6.51 15.74
CA GLY A 79 -7.67 -5.81 16.15
C GLY A 79 -6.87 -6.58 17.21
N PRO A 80 -5.56 -6.28 17.40
CA PRO A 80 -4.71 -5.47 16.52
C PRO A 80 -4.32 -6.20 15.23
N VAL A 81 -4.27 -5.47 14.11
CA VAL A 81 -3.92 -6.00 12.78
C VAL A 81 -2.44 -5.85 12.45
N VAL A 82 -1.92 -6.71 11.58
CA VAL A 82 -0.72 -6.41 10.79
C VAL A 82 -1.17 -5.68 9.53
N ALA A 83 -0.82 -4.41 9.39
CA ALA A 83 -1.17 -3.62 8.22
C ALA A 83 -0.10 -3.75 7.12
N VAL A 84 -0.48 -4.28 5.97
CA VAL A 84 0.39 -4.44 4.79
C VAL A 84 -0.03 -3.42 3.74
N GLY A 85 0.82 -2.44 3.48
CA GLY A 85 0.48 -1.35 2.56
C GLY A 85 1.50 -1.14 1.46
N GLN A 86 1.01 -0.99 0.22
CA GLN A 86 1.85 -0.65 -0.93
C GLN A 86 1.61 0.80 -1.35
N SER A 87 2.67 1.54 -1.72
CA SER A 87 2.58 2.92 -2.22
C SER A 87 1.74 3.82 -1.31
N LEU A 88 0.62 4.38 -1.79
CA LEU A 88 -0.29 5.19 -0.98
C LEU A 88 -0.92 4.39 0.17
N GLY A 89 -1.18 3.09 -0.02
CA GLY A 89 -1.60 2.18 1.05
C GLY A 89 -0.56 2.07 2.16
N GLY A 90 0.74 2.15 1.82
CA GLY A 90 1.82 2.20 2.81
C GLY A 90 1.81 3.49 3.64
N ALA A 91 1.54 4.65 3.00
CA ALA A 91 1.35 5.90 3.73
C ALA A 91 0.13 5.83 4.67
N VAL A 92 -0.97 5.20 4.22
CA VAL A 92 -2.16 4.99 5.06
C VAL A 92 -1.87 4.04 6.23
N ALA A 93 -1.06 2.99 6.03
CA ALA A 93 -0.63 2.10 7.12
C ALA A 93 0.17 2.85 8.19
N LEU A 94 1.05 3.79 7.78
CA LEU A 94 1.79 4.66 8.70
C LEU A 94 0.85 5.60 9.49
N LEU A 95 -0.12 6.22 8.81
CA LEU A 95 -1.11 7.07 9.46
C LEU A 95 -1.97 6.27 10.44
N LEU A 96 -2.41 5.06 10.07
CA LEU A 96 -3.16 4.18 10.96
C LEU A 96 -2.34 3.80 12.21
N ALA A 97 -1.07 3.45 12.03
CA ALA A 97 -0.19 3.09 13.14
C ALA A 97 0.12 4.29 14.06
N ARG A 98 0.25 5.51 13.50
CA ARG A 98 0.47 6.73 14.28
C ARG A 98 -0.78 7.12 15.08
N ASP A 99 -1.95 7.11 14.43
CA ASP A 99 -3.18 7.68 15.00
C ASP A 99 -3.94 6.67 15.87
N HIS A 100 -3.75 5.35 15.64
CA HIS A 100 -4.47 4.25 16.32
C HIS A 100 -3.52 3.08 16.63
N PRO A 101 -2.43 3.31 17.38
CA PRO A 101 -1.41 2.29 17.65
C PRO A 101 -1.95 1.06 18.39
N GLU A 102 -3.02 1.21 19.17
CA GLU A 102 -3.69 0.12 19.90
C GLU A 102 -4.30 -0.93 18.98
N ASN A 103 -4.61 -0.57 17.74
CA ASN A 103 -5.22 -1.46 16.73
C ASN A 103 -4.22 -1.97 15.68
N VAL A 104 -2.91 -1.70 15.85
CA VAL A 104 -1.85 -2.12 14.92
C VAL A 104 -0.78 -2.94 15.63
N ALA A 105 -0.72 -4.23 15.34
CA ALA A 105 0.30 -5.15 15.86
C ALA A 105 1.66 -5.04 15.14
N GLY A 106 1.64 -4.55 13.89
CA GLY A 106 2.83 -4.38 13.08
C GLY A 106 2.52 -3.85 11.70
N ILE A 107 3.54 -3.41 10.97
CA ILE A 107 3.40 -2.87 9.60
C ILE A 107 4.39 -3.49 8.62
N VAL A 108 3.92 -3.79 7.42
CA VAL A 108 4.76 -4.10 6.25
C VAL A 108 4.52 -3.05 5.18
N LEU A 109 5.56 -2.30 4.86
CA LEU A 109 5.53 -1.19 3.92
C LEU A 109 6.22 -1.61 2.63
N LEU A 110 5.46 -1.69 1.55
CA LEU A 110 5.93 -2.11 0.23
C LEU A 110 6.07 -0.88 -0.68
N ASP A 111 7.28 -0.36 -0.81
CA ASP A 111 7.63 0.85 -1.55
C ASP A 111 6.63 2.00 -1.29
N PRO A 112 6.45 2.41 -0.02
CA PRO A 112 5.39 3.32 0.39
C PRO A 112 5.53 4.70 -0.26
N THR A 113 4.43 5.42 -0.45
CA THR A 113 4.50 6.86 -0.77
C THR A 113 5.25 7.57 0.36
N PRO A 114 6.31 8.33 0.04
CA PRO A 114 7.20 8.93 1.06
C PRO A 114 6.52 10.11 1.78
N ILE A 115 5.53 9.79 2.63
CA ILE A 115 4.75 10.77 3.39
C ILE A 115 5.65 11.64 4.30
N ASN A 116 6.83 11.15 4.64
CA ASN A 116 7.87 11.87 5.38
C ASN A 116 8.72 12.83 4.51
N ASP A 117 8.30 13.06 3.24
CA ASP A 117 8.92 14.06 2.36
C ASP A 117 7.87 15.02 1.78
N PRO A 118 7.59 16.15 2.46
CA PRO A 118 6.55 17.11 2.04
C PRO A 118 6.75 17.65 0.63
N ARG A 119 8.00 17.79 0.19
CA ARG A 119 8.29 18.31 -1.17
C ARG A 119 7.87 17.31 -2.25
N MET A 120 8.13 16.01 -2.02
CA MET A 120 7.73 14.95 -2.95
C MET A 120 6.22 14.78 -2.96
N CYS A 121 5.58 14.77 -1.80
CA CYS A 121 4.12 14.70 -1.68
C CYS A 121 3.41 15.87 -2.36
N ALA A 122 3.90 17.10 -2.16
CA ALA A 122 3.36 18.28 -2.83
C ALA A 122 3.54 18.24 -4.36
N ARG A 123 4.67 17.71 -4.86
CA ARG A 123 4.88 17.52 -6.31
C ARG A 123 3.91 16.49 -6.88
N LEU A 124 3.73 15.36 -6.20
CA LEU A 124 2.81 14.30 -6.62
C LEU A 124 1.36 14.83 -6.67
N GLU A 125 0.89 15.45 -5.58
CA GLU A 125 -0.47 15.99 -5.53
C GLU A 125 -0.70 17.05 -6.61
N ARG A 126 0.27 17.97 -6.82
CA ARG A 126 0.17 18.97 -7.88
C ARG A 126 0.14 18.37 -9.27
N ALA A 127 0.97 17.36 -9.53
CA ALA A 127 0.98 16.67 -10.82
C ALA A 127 -0.37 15.98 -11.08
N MET A 128 -0.93 15.29 -10.09
CA MET A 128 -2.23 14.62 -10.24
C MET A 128 -3.38 15.61 -10.39
N ARG A 129 -3.35 16.75 -9.72
CA ARG A 129 -4.34 17.84 -9.88
C ARG A 129 -4.40 18.38 -11.32
N VAL A 130 -3.26 18.34 -12.04
CA VAL A 130 -3.21 18.74 -13.46
C VAL A 130 -3.60 17.57 -14.37
N ILE A 131 -3.04 16.37 -14.13
CA ILE A 131 -3.24 15.20 -14.98
C ILE A 131 -4.67 14.66 -14.88
N GLY A 132 -5.26 14.61 -13.67
CA GLY A 132 -6.58 14.04 -13.43
C GLY A 132 -7.69 14.63 -14.31
N PRO A 133 -7.88 15.96 -14.34
CA PRO A 133 -8.84 16.60 -15.25
C PRO A 133 -8.54 16.35 -16.73
N LEU A 134 -7.26 16.41 -17.14
CA LEU A 134 -6.85 16.17 -18.52
C LEU A 134 -7.12 14.72 -18.96
N ALA A 135 -7.00 13.77 -18.05
CA ALA A 135 -7.30 12.36 -18.33
C ALA A 135 -8.80 12.07 -18.62
N LYS A 136 -9.72 13.01 -18.34
CA LYS A 136 -11.11 12.92 -18.77
C LYS A 136 -11.27 13.07 -20.28
N ILE A 137 -10.30 13.69 -20.95
CA ILE A 137 -10.27 13.87 -22.40
C ILE A 137 -9.78 12.57 -23.04
N ARG A 138 -10.65 11.89 -23.80
CA ARG A 138 -10.38 10.56 -24.38
C ARG A 138 -8.99 10.39 -25.03
N PRO A 139 -8.51 11.25 -25.96
CA PRO A 139 -7.20 11.10 -26.58
C PRO A 139 -6.05 11.23 -25.57
N VAL A 140 -6.16 12.17 -24.60
CA VAL A 140 -5.16 12.35 -23.53
C VAL A 140 -5.08 11.12 -22.64
N ARG A 141 -6.25 10.58 -22.22
CA ARG A 141 -6.30 9.35 -21.44
C ARG A 141 -5.64 8.19 -22.17
N LYS A 142 -5.94 7.99 -23.47
CA LYS A 142 -5.33 6.93 -24.28
C LYS A 142 -3.81 7.09 -24.35
N LEU A 143 -3.32 8.31 -24.52
CA LEU A 143 -1.88 8.59 -24.54
C LEU A 143 -1.23 8.27 -23.19
N LEU A 144 -1.79 8.79 -22.09
CA LEU A 144 -1.29 8.55 -20.72
C LEU A 144 -1.25 7.04 -20.40
N THR A 145 -2.35 6.33 -20.65
CA THR A 145 -2.43 4.88 -20.41
C THR A 145 -1.41 4.12 -21.29
N THR A 146 -1.23 4.52 -22.55
CA THR A 146 -0.24 3.88 -23.42
C THR A 146 1.18 4.12 -22.92
N LEU A 147 1.53 5.34 -22.54
CA LEU A 147 2.84 5.67 -21.98
C LEU A 147 3.11 4.90 -20.69
N THR A 148 2.14 4.85 -19.77
CA THR A 148 2.26 4.07 -18.54
C THR A 148 2.48 2.59 -18.84
N ARG A 149 1.66 2.00 -19.73
CA ARG A 149 1.82 0.60 -20.17
C ARG A 149 3.19 0.31 -20.75
N VAL A 150 3.69 1.16 -21.65
CA VAL A 150 5.00 0.98 -22.28
C VAL A 150 6.11 1.05 -21.23
N THR A 151 6.05 2.04 -20.33
CA THR A 151 7.07 2.23 -19.29
C THR A 151 7.09 1.04 -18.32
N VAL A 152 5.94 0.62 -17.81
CA VAL A 152 5.85 -0.51 -16.87
C VAL A 152 6.23 -1.83 -17.55
N LYS A 153 5.71 -2.12 -18.76
CA LYS A 153 6.11 -3.32 -19.51
C LYS A 153 7.61 -3.35 -19.85
N ARG A 154 8.22 -2.19 -20.04
CA ARG A 154 9.67 -2.10 -20.28
C ARG A 154 10.46 -2.39 -19.00
N SER A 155 10.03 -1.86 -17.85
CA SER A 155 10.71 -2.12 -16.56
C SER A 155 10.55 -3.57 -16.09
N MET A 156 9.47 -4.25 -16.50
CA MET A 156 9.19 -5.64 -16.14
C MET A 156 9.53 -6.66 -17.24
N ARG A 157 10.14 -6.23 -18.37
CA ARG A 157 10.36 -7.09 -19.54
C ARG A 157 11.20 -8.33 -19.25
N ASP A 158 12.14 -8.21 -18.32
CA ASP A 158 13.07 -9.29 -17.96
C ASP A 158 12.57 -10.14 -16.76
N LEU A 159 11.36 -9.83 -16.26
CA LEU A 159 10.72 -10.57 -15.18
C LEU A 159 9.77 -11.62 -15.74
N ARG A 160 9.93 -12.87 -15.32
CA ARG A 160 8.97 -13.94 -15.61
C ARG A 160 7.85 -13.90 -14.58
N LEU A 161 6.83 -13.07 -14.83
CA LEU A 161 5.69 -12.95 -13.93
C LEU A 161 4.83 -14.22 -13.95
N ARG A 162 4.34 -14.62 -12.79
CA ARG A 162 3.27 -15.63 -12.66
C ARG A 162 1.99 -15.10 -13.33
N PRO A 163 1.06 -16.00 -13.76
CA PRO A 163 -0.18 -15.58 -14.42
C PRO A 163 -1.05 -14.63 -13.58
N ASP A 164 -1.14 -14.87 -12.26
CA ASP A 164 -1.86 -14.01 -11.32
C ASP A 164 -1.22 -12.62 -11.17
N CYS A 165 0.12 -12.56 -11.15
CA CYS A 165 0.89 -11.31 -11.14
C CYS A 165 0.72 -10.53 -12.44
N ALA A 166 0.73 -11.21 -13.59
CA ALA A 166 0.47 -10.57 -14.88
C ALA A 166 -0.95 -9.99 -14.95
N ALA A 167 -1.95 -10.70 -14.42
CA ALA A 167 -3.33 -10.20 -14.34
C ALA A 167 -3.46 -9.00 -13.38
N ALA A 168 -2.77 -9.01 -12.23
CA ALA A 168 -2.73 -7.88 -11.31
C ALA A 168 -2.08 -6.64 -11.97
N LEU A 169 -0.97 -6.84 -12.69
CA LEU A 169 -0.30 -5.79 -13.43
C LEU A 169 -1.21 -5.18 -14.50
N ASP A 170 -1.89 -5.99 -15.29
CA ASP A 170 -2.78 -5.49 -16.34
C ASP A 170 -3.95 -4.67 -15.77
N ARG A 171 -4.47 -5.01 -14.57
CA ARG A 171 -5.47 -4.18 -13.85
C ARG A 171 -4.88 -2.83 -13.47
N THR A 172 -3.72 -2.81 -12.83
CA THR A 172 -3.01 -1.57 -12.44
C THR A 172 -2.68 -0.68 -13.64
N LEU A 173 -2.41 -1.27 -14.82
CA LEU A 173 -2.18 -0.52 -16.06
C LEU A 173 -3.45 0.15 -16.62
N GLY A 174 -4.64 -0.19 -16.10
CA GLY A 174 -5.91 0.47 -16.39
C GLY A 174 -6.16 1.73 -15.56
N LEU A 175 -5.16 2.29 -14.90
CA LEU A 175 -5.21 3.39 -13.95
C LEU A 175 -6.19 4.50 -14.32
N ASP A 176 -7.16 4.79 -13.44
CA ASP A 176 -8.01 5.98 -13.55
C ASP A 176 -7.32 7.18 -12.88
N PHE A 177 -6.67 8.01 -13.71
CA PHE A 177 -5.98 9.21 -13.21
C PHE A 177 -6.91 10.20 -12.52
N SER A 178 -8.22 10.21 -12.85
CA SER A 178 -9.19 11.07 -12.17
C SER A 178 -9.50 10.54 -10.76
N LEU A 179 -9.54 9.23 -10.60
CA LEU A 179 -9.69 8.58 -9.30
C LEU A 179 -8.42 8.77 -8.46
N LEU A 180 -7.25 8.61 -9.08
CA LEU A 180 -5.96 8.84 -8.43
C LEU A 180 -5.80 10.29 -7.96
N ASP A 181 -6.19 11.31 -8.76
CA ASP A 181 -6.20 12.71 -8.33
C ASP A 181 -7.02 12.88 -7.04
N ARG A 182 -8.20 12.26 -6.96
CA ARG A 182 -9.03 12.31 -5.76
C ARG A 182 -8.38 11.62 -4.57
N ALA A 183 -7.78 10.44 -4.80
CA ALA A 183 -7.16 9.63 -3.75
C ALA A 183 -5.93 10.27 -3.11
N VAL A 184 -5.15 11.08 -3.88
CA VAL A 184 -3.96 11.78 -3.36
C VAL A 184 -4.26 13.18 -2.84
N ARG A 185 -5.52 13.64 -2.93
CA ARG A 185 -5.89 14.99 -2.48
C ARG A 185 -5.72 15.12 -0.98
N GLY A 186 -5.00 16.18 -0.57
CA GLY A 186 -4.63 16.44 0.82
C GLY A 186 -3.32 15.78 1.26
N LEU A 187 -2.66 15.00 0.38
CA LEU A 187 -1.40 14.34 0.70
C LEU A 187 -0.30 15.31 1.15
N SER A 188 -0.23 16.49 0.53
CA SER A 188 0.78 17.51 0.89
C SER A 188 0.57 18.06 2.30
N GLY A 189 -0.67 18.29 2.72
CA GLY A 189 -0.99 18.69 4.09
C GLY A 189 -0.65 17.61 5.10
N LEU A 190 -1.13 16.38 4.86
CA LEU A 190 -0.81 15.24 5.72
C LEU A 190 0.69 15.00 5.86
N SER A 191 1.45 15.20 4.77
CA SER A 191 2.90 15.05 4.80
C SER A 191 3.60 16.20 5.53
N ALA A 192 3.05 17.43 5.50
CA ALA A 192 3.59 18.55 6.25
C ALA A 192 3.42 18.36 7.77
N ASP A 193 2.31 17.71 8.17
CA ASP A 193 1.98 17.41 9.57
C ASP A 193 2.54 16.07 10.05
N PHE A 194 3.22 15.31 9.15
CA PHE A 194 3.76 14.00 9.49
C PHE A 194 5.17 14.13 10.06
N HIS A 195 5.35 13.74 11.31
CA HIS A 195 6.66 13.67 11.95
C HIS A 195 7.03 12.22 12.24
N GLU A 196 8.22 11.81 11.80
CA GLU A 196 8.72 10.46 12.00
C GLU A 196 8.85 10.09 13.50
N ALA A 197 9.04 11.11 14.36
CA ALA A 197 9.11 10.95 15.81
C ALA A 197 7.77 10.54 16.47
N ASP A 198 6.65 10.77 15.79
CA ASP A 198 5.32 10.42 16.30
C ASP A 198 4.95 8.94 16.02
N LEU A 199 5.81 8.22 15.29
CA LEU A 199 5.57 6.81 15.01
C LEU A 199 5.77 5.96 16.26
N PRO A 200 4.83 5.05 16.56
CA PRO A 200 4.96 4.14 17.68
C PRO A 200 6.10 3.13 17.42
N ARG A 201 6.68 2.63 18.49
CA ARG A 201 7.59 1.48 18.41
C ARG A 201 6.79 0.21 18.25
N LEU A 202 6.79 -0.34 17.05
CA LEU A 202 6.08 -1.57 16.71
C LEU A 202 6.91 -2.42 15.73
N PRO A 203 6.66 -3.73 15.65
CA PRO A 203 7.27 -4.58 14.63
C PRO A 203 6.99 -4.04 13.22
N ALA A 204 8.05 -3.81 12.45
CA ALA A 204 7.93 -3.25 11.11
C ALA A 204 8.88 -3.91 10.12
N VAL A 205 8.51 -3.86 8.83
CA VAL A 205 9.39 -4.11 7.69
C VAL A 205 9.12 -3.03 6.66
N LEU A 206 10.20 -2.47 6.09
CA LEU A 206 10.12 -1.51 4.99
C LEU A 206 10.91 -2.04 3.81
N VAL A 207 10.21 -2.32 2.71
CA VAL A 207 10.77 -2.73 1.43
C VAL A 207 10.73 -1.54 0.48
N THR A 208 11.84 -1.23 -0.17
CA THR A 208 11.93 -0.21 -1.23
C THR A 208 12.22 -0.86 -2.58
N ALA A 209 11.72 -0.31 -3.67
CA ALA A 209 12.10 -0.74 -5.01
C ALA A 209 13.62 -0.59 -5.22
N ASP A 210 14.17 -1.36 -6.16
CA ASP A 210 15.61 -1.37 -6.46
C ASP A 210 16.03 -0.06 -7.16
N ARG A 211 16.42 0.91 -6.36
CA ARG A 211 16.87 2.24 -6.79
C ARG A 211 18.27 2.51 -6.25
N GLY A 212 19.03 3.32 -6.99
CA GLY A 212 20.34 3.80 -6.51
C GLY A 212 20.24 4.51 -5.16
N ALA A 213 21.34 4.48 -4.39
CA ALA A 213 21.38 5.05 -3.04
C ALA A 213 21.00 6.54 -2.98
N ASP A 214 21.33 7.29 -4.05
CA ASP A 214 21.05 8.73 -4.15
C ASP A 214 19.62 9.06 -4.62
N HIS A 215 18.81 8.05 -4.90
CA HIS A 215 17.45 8.28 -5.35
C HIS A 215 16.59 8.87 -4.22
N PRO A 216 15.89 10.01 -4.44
CA PRO A 216 15.18 10.72 -3.37
C PRO A 216 14.17 9.86 -2.59
N ILE A 217 13.41 8.98 -3.29
CA ILE A 217 12.47 8.06 -2.64
C ILE A 217 13.22 7.09 -1.72
N ARG A 218 14.34 6.51 -2.18
CA ARG A 218 15.15 5.60 -1.36
C ARG A 218 15.69 6.30 -0.11
N GLN A 219 16.12 7.55 -0.24
CA GLN A 219 16.58 8.35 0.90
C GLN A 219 15.45 8.64 1.90
N ALA A 220 14.25 8.97 1.43
CA ALA A 220 13.08 9.14 2.29
C ALA A 220 12.73 7.83 3.02
N HIS A 221 12.75 6.69 2.32
CA HIS A 221 12.55 5.38 2.92
C HIS A 221 13.64 5.02 3.93
N ALA A 222 14.90 5.39 3.69
CA ALA A 222 15.98 5.15 4.64
C ALA A 222 15.79 5.93 5.95
N ARG A 223 15.35 7.20 5.87
CA ARG A 223 14.98 7.98 7.07
C ARG A 223 13.84 7.33 7.83
N LEU A 224 12.79 6.92 7.12
CA LEU A 224 11.63 6.26 7.71
C LEU A 224 12.01 4.91 8.36
N ALA A 225 12.87 4.11 7.72
CA ALA A 225 13.39 2.86 8.28
C ALA A 225 14.16 3.11 9.59
N THR A 226 15.00 4.16 9.62
CA THR A 226 15.71 4.59 10.83
C THR A 226 14.75 4.97 11.95
N ALA A 227 13.70 5.74 11.66
CA ALA A 227 12.69 6.13 12.64
C ALA A 227 11.91 4.93 13.20
N LEU A 228 11.63 3.94 12.35
CA LEU A 228 10.99 2.69 12.75
C LEU A 228 11.96 1.71 13.46
N GLY A 229 13.26 2.00 13.49
CA GLY A 229 14.28 1.12 14.09
C GLY A 229 14.50 -0.17 13.30
N VAL A 230 14.31 -0.16 11.97
CA VAL A 230 14.46 -1.31 11.09
C VAL A 230 15.46 -1.07 9.96
N SER A 231 15.97 -2.15 9.37
CA SER A 231 16.78 -2.07 8.16
C SER A 231 15.90 -1.86 6.94
N LEU A 232 16.36 -1.01 6.00
CA LEU A 232 15.73 -0.87 4.71
C LEU A 232 16.01 -2.09 3.83
N VAL A 233 14.97 -2.80 3.41
CA VAL A 233 15.06 -3.97 2.53
C VAL A 233 14.90 -3.52 1.07
N SER A 234 15.68 -4.11 0.16
CA SER A 234 15.51 -3.94 -1.28
C SER A 234 15.82 -5.27 -1.97
N TRP A 235 14.93 -5.70 -2.85
CA TRP A 235 15.15 -6.91 -3.65
C TRP A 235 15.71 -6.55 -5.03
N PRO A 236 16.60 -7.38 -5.59
CA PRO A 236 17.18 -7.12 -6.91
C PRO A 236 16.11 -6.96 -7.99
N LYS A 237 16.17 -5.88 -8.77
CA LYS A 237 15.22 -5.55 -9.84
C LYS A 237 13.79 -5.27 -9.37
N ALA A 238 13.53 -5.13 -8.07
CA ALA A 238 12.22 -4.76 -7.57
C ALA A 238 11.78 -3.42 -8.14
N THR A 239 10.59 -3.39 -8.76
CA THR A 239 9.97 -2.16 -9.25
C THR A 239 9.10 -1.52 -8.17
N HIS A 240 8.37 -0.44 -8.51
CA HIS A 240 7.38 0.14 -7.59
C HIS A 240 6.27 -0.85 -7.20
N SER A 241 5.98 -1.83 -8.05
CA SER A 241 4.96 -2.85 -7.80
C SER A 241 5.57 -4.11 -7.18
N VAL A 242 6.30 -3.96 -6.06
CA VAL A 242 7.04 -5.05 -5.40
C VAL A 242 6.19 -6.27 -5.07
N GLN A 243 4.90 -6.10 -4.78
CA GLN A 243 3.96 -7.19 -4.52
C GLN A 243 3.62 -8.01 -5.78
N VAL A 244 3.91 -7.46 -6.95
CA VAL A 244 3.65 -8.11 -8.25
C VAL A 244 4.91 -8.77 -8.81
N ASP A 245 6.05 -8.09 -8.68
CA ASP A 245 7.32 -8.60 -9.21
C ASP A 245 8.07 -9.52 -8.24
N HIS A 246 7.78 -9.42 -6.93
CA HIS A 246 8.35 -10.23 -5.85
C HIS A 246 7.25 -10.79 -4.91
N PRO A 247 6.26 -11.54 -5.43
CA PRO A 247 5.11 -11.98 -4.64
C PRO A 247 5.48 -12.99 -3.55
N ASP A 248 6.47 -13.86 -3.80
CA ASP A 248 6.89 -14.90 -2.86
C ASP A 248 7.71 -14.29 -1.72
N GLU A 249 8.60 -13.34 -2.01
CA GLU A 249 9.34 -12.57 -1.02
C GLU A 249 8.40 -11.67 -0.20
N THR A 250 7.36 -11.12 -0.82
CA THR A 250 6.32 -10.36 -0.12
C THR A 250 5.58 -11.25 0.88
N LEU A 251 5.14 -12.44 0.46
CA LEU A 251 4.47 -13.41 1.33
C LEU A 251 5.38 -13.86 2.48
N ALA A 252 6.63 -14.22 2.18
CA ALA A 252 7.61 -14.60 3.19
C ALA A 252 7.85 -13.48 4.21
N THR A 253 7.99 -12.24 3.75
CA THR A 253 8.21 -11.07 4.61
C THR A 253 7.06 -10.84 5.60
N VAL A 254 5.80 -10.99 5.14
CA VAL A 254 4.63 -10.84 6.02
C VAL A 254 4.57 -11.99 7.02
N ARG A 255 4.83 -13.23 6.61
CA ARG A 255 4.90 -14.41 7.49
C ARG A 255 5.94 -14.25 8.59
N ASP A 256 7.15 -13.79 8.23
CA ASP A 256 8.25 -13.58 9.16
C ASP A 256 7.92 -12.50 10.20
N LEU A 257 7.25 -11.42 9.78
CA LEU A 257 6.79 -10.40 10.73
C LEU A 257 5.75 -10.97 11.69
N ILE A 258 4.77 -11.73 11.20
CA ILE A 258 3.73 -12.37 12.02
C ILE A 258 4.37 -13.35 13.02
N ALA A 259 5.33 -14.16 12.57
CA ALA A 259 6.05 -15.08 13.46
C ALA A 259 6.78 -14.34 14.59
N ARG A 260 7.45 -13.21 14.29
CA ARG A 260 8.09 -12.37 15.30
C ARG A 260 7.10 -11.77 16.30
N ILE A 261 5.93 -11.32 15.83
CA ILE A 261 4.88 -10.78 16.70
C ILE A 261 4.37 -11.87 17.64
N ARG A 262 4.08 -13.06 17.12
CA ARG A 262 3.59 -14.19 17.93
C ARG A 262 4.61 -14.69 18.96
N SER A 263 5.92 -14.58 18.68
CA SER A 263 6.97 -14.99 19.61
C SER A 263 7.25 -13.96 20.71
N ALA A 264 6.76 -12.72 20.55
CA ALA A 264 6.93 -11.64 21.50
C ALA A 264 5.70 -11.43 22.41
N ALA A 265 4.57 -12.06 22.09
CA ALA A 265 3.32 -12.02 22.86
C ALA A 265 3.27 -13.14 23.91
#